data_62ae53f2e38d92c4f926a5f44bde0670
#
_entry.id   62ae53f2e38d92c4f926a5f44bde0670
#
_cell.length_a   1.000
_cell.length_b   1.000
_cell.length_c   1.000
_cell.angle_alpha   90.00
_cell.angle_beta   90.00
_cell.angle_gamma   90.00
#
_symmetry.space_group_name_H-M   'P 1'
#
loop_
_entity.id
_entity.type
_entity.pdbx_description
1 polymer ?
#
loop_
_entity_poly.entity_id
_entity_poly.type
_entity_poly.pdbx_seq_one_letter_code
_entity_poly.pdbx_strand_id
1 'polypeptide(L)'
;MRPPRSQEKPHGWNYSFPLAIDTANIADRHKNECRNLGLWLDRFVSWTDGKDEDEIQPTDEIKRRKSPPLRYEKEHEFLELRESEQVIKYSERWENMLDAYSKLGYIPKKFKAQPSWRVIVGLGAESVLETSIRLHHIYGFPIIPGSAIKGLVRAYAKLALAKPDDDPELVSICGSPPGKKPQIAGQVIFFDAVPQNSPHFKLDVINPHYGDYYAGGNKPPADYLSPKPIFFLTVEKGSRFLFAVAAPSAHAGLADKAEYWLKKALDELGIGAKTSAGYGQMI
;
A
#
# COMPACT_ATOMS: atom_id res chain seq x y z
N MET A 1 0.90 -2.04 40.62
CA MET A 1 -0.56 -1.85 40.62
C MET A 1 -1.18 -2.88 39.72
N ARG A 2 -2.05 -3.75 40.25
CA ARG A 2 -2.79 -4.74 39.44
C ARG A 2 -3.93 -4.00 38.72
N PRO A 3 -4.24 -4.31 37.45
CA PRO A 3 -5.40 -3.75 36.78
C PRO A 3 -6.70 -4.22 37.48
N PRO A 4 -7.76 -3.40 37.52
CA PRO A 4 -9.00 -3.75 38.18
C PRO A 4 -9.67 -4.95 37.48
N ARG A 5 -10.26 -5.83 38.30
CA ARG A 5 -11.02 -7.01 37.89
C ARG A 5 -12.26 -6.60 37.08
N SER A 6 -12.45 -7.35 36.00
CA SER A 6 -13.69 -7.59 35.24
C SER A 6 -14.89 -6.72 35.60
N GLN A 7 -15.14 -5.68 34.81
CA GLN A 7 -16.49 -5.17 34.63
C GLN A 7 -17.20 -6.07 33.58
N GLU A 8 -18.39 -6.51 33.93
CA GLU A 8 -19.27 -7.31 33.08
C GLU A 8 -19.47 -6.60 31.73
N LYS A 9 -19.26 -7.34 30.65
CA LYS A 9 -19.51 -6.85 29.28
C LYS A 9 -21.01 -6.51 29.15
N PRO A 10 -21.36 -5.33 28.67
CA PRO A 10 -22.76 -5.04 28.35
C PRO A 10 -23.27 -6.04 27.32
N HIS A 11 -24.42 -6.63 27.57
CA HIS A 11 -25.08 -7.55 26.65
C HIS A 11 -25.22 -6.90 25.26
N GLY A 12 -24.63 -7.50 24.22
CA GLY A 12 -24.81 -7.12 22.82
C GLY A 12 -23.57 -6.66 22.05
N TRP A 13 -22.38 -6.74 22.61
CA TRP A 13 -21.16 -6.28 21.95
C TRP A 13 -20.31 -7.43 21.41
N ASN A 14 -20.35 -7.61 20.09
CA ASN A 14 -19.59 -8.64 19.35
C ASN A 14 -18.25 -8.15 18.78
N TYR A 15 -17.72 -6.98 19.18
CA TYR A 15 -16.45 -6.47 18.68
C TYR A 15 -15.60 -5.85 19.76
N SER A 16 -14.30 -6.05 19.67
CA SER A 16 -13.32 -5.29 20.44
C SER A 16 -12.50 -4.44 19.47
N PHE A 17 -12.42 -3.15 19.73
CA PHE A 17 -11.47 -2.27 19.06
C PHE A 17 -10.10 -2.38 19.75
N PRO A 18 -8.98 -2.16 19.03
CA PRO A 18 -7.65 -2.08 19.62
C PRO A 18 -7.45 -0.76 20.39
N LEU A 19 -8.46 -0.34 21.15
CA LEU A 19 -8.54 0.95 21.85
C LEU A 19 -9.01 0.72 23.30
N ALA A 20 -8.72 1.66 24.20
CA ALA A 20 -9.32 1.67 25.53
C ALA A 20 -10.85 1.76 25.43
N ILE A 21 -11.57 1.16 26.40
CA ILE A 21 -13.04 1.02 26.35
C ILE A 21 -13.75 2.35 26.09
N ASP A 22 -13.35 3.43 26.76
CA ASP A 22 -13.97 4.75 26.57
C ASP A 22 -13.76 5.29 25.15
N THR A 23 -12.55 5.10 24.62
CA THR A 23 -12.21 5.50 23.25
C THR A 23 -12.89 4.58 22.23
N ALA A 24 -13.04 3.29 22.51
CA ALA A 24 -13.76 2.35 21.67
C ALA A 24 -15.24 2.73 21.55
N ASN A 25 -15.88 3.18 22.61
CA ASN A 25 -17.25 3.65 22.60
C ASN A 25 -17.45 4.92 21.76
N ILE A 26 -16.49 5.84 21.79
CA ILE A 26 -16.48 7.03 20.93
C ILE A 26 -16.24 6.61 19.48
N ALA A 27 -15.27 5.74 19.24
CA ALA A 27 -14.95 5.22 17.92
C ALA A 27 -16.14 4.53 17.26
N ASP A 28 -16.89 3.71 17.98
CA ASP A 28 -18.06 3.03 17.45
C ASP A 28 -19.17 3.99 17.02
N ARG A 29 -19.39 5.07 17.77
CA ARG A 29 -20.39 6.10 17.43
C ARG A 29 -20.01 6.90 16.18
N HIS A 30 -18.72 7.16 15.98
CA HIS A 30 -18.20 8.08 14.96
C HIS A 30 -17.45 7.39 13.82
N LYS A 31 -17.39 6.05 13.80
CA LYS A 31 -16.65 5.28 12.75
C LYS A 31 -17.08 5.64 11.33
N ASN A 32 -18.37 5.91 11.13
CA ASN A 32 -18.94 6.28 9.84
C ASN A 32 -18.60 7.71 9.40
N GLU A 33 -18.09 8.54 10.32
CA GLU A 33 -17.64 9.90 10.05
C GLU A 33 -16.15 9.94 9.67
N CYS A 34 -15.41 8.85 9.90
CA CYS A 34 -14.01 8.76 9.56
C CYS A 34 -13.81 8.66 8.05
N ARG A 35 -13.27 9.74 7.46
CA ARG A 35 -12.97 9.81 6.02
C ARG A 35 -11.56 9.36 5.65
N ASN A 36 -10.72 9.07 6.63
CA ASN A 36 -9.37 8.56 6.41
C ASN A 36 -9.38 7.03 6.45
N LEU A 37 -9.26 6.40 5.28
CA LEU A 37 -9.29 4.94 5.15
C LEU A 37 -8.16 4.27 5.96
N GLY A 38 -6.95 4.86 6.00
CA GLY A 38 -5.84 4.32 6.78
C GLY A 38 -6.14 4.30 8.27
N LEU A 39 -6.66 5.42 8.79
CA LEU A 39 -7.07 5.50 10.20
C LEU A 39 -8.22 4.54 10.49
N TRP A 40 -9.16 4.40 9.56
CA TRP A 40 -10.28 3.48 9.70
C TRP A 40 -9.80 2.02 9.77
N LEU A 41 -8.91 1.59 8.86
CA LEU A 41 -8.32 0.26 8.85
C LEU A 41 -7.49 -0.02 10.12
N ASP A 42 -6.78 0.97 10.62
CA ASP A 42 -5.89 0.79 11.78
C ASP A 42 -6.63 0.84 13.13
N ARG A 43 -7.76 1.55 13.23
CA ARG A 43 -8.39 1.89 14.51
C ARG A 43 -9.87 1.56 14.62
N PHE A 44 -10.61 1.57 13.51
CA PHE A 44 -12.06 1.47 13.52
C PHE A 44 -12.59 0.14 12.96
N VAL A 45 -11.73 -0.73 12.43
CA VAL A 45 -12.15 -2.08 12.06
C VAL A 45 -12.52 -2.85 13.32
N SER A 46 -13.75 -3.31 13.38
CA SER A 46 -14.21 -4.14 14.47
C SER A 46 -13.56 -5.52 14.39
N TRP A 47 -12.99 -5.96 15.50
CA TRP A 47 -12.43 -7.29 15.66
C TRP A 47 -13.57 -8.22 16.05
N THR A 48 -13.93 -9.14 15.20
CA THR A 48 -14.77 -10.27 15.60
C THR A 48 -13.84 -11.36 16.09
N ASP A 49 -14.03 -11.79 17.32
CA ASP A 49 -13.43 -13.04 17.79
C ASP A 49 -13.93 -14.11 16.83
N GLY A 50 -13.02 -14.69 16.03
CA GLY A 50 -13.36 -15.71 15.02
C GLY A 50 -13.75 -17.04 15.63
N LYS A 51 -14.72 -17.03 16.53
CA LYS A 51 -15.30 -18.19 17.15
C LYS A 51 -16.72 -18.33 16.70
N ASP A 52 -16.98 -19.45 16.08
CA ASP A 52 -18.27 -20.13 16.24
C ASP A 52 -18.49 -20.28 17.75
N GLU A 53 -19.70 -20.06 18.21
CA GLU A 53 -20.11 -19.71 19.59
C GLU A 53 -19.75 -20.72 20.69
N ASP A 54 -19.02 -21.81 20.44
CA ASP A 54 -18.96 -22.96 21.35
C ASP A 54 -17.65 -23.22 22.10
N GLU A 55 -16.53 -22.49 21.89
CA GLU A 55 -15.27 -22.78 22.62
C GLU A 55 -14.46 -21.54 23.04
N ILE A 56 -14.75 -20.97 24.21
CA ILE A 56 -13.86 -20.00 24.86
C ILE A 56 -13.42 -20.48 26.25
N GLN A 57 -12.13 -20.80 26.40
CA GLN A 57 -11.47 -20.92 27.70
C GLN A 57 -10.82 -19.59 28.10
N PRO A 58 -11.00 -19.10 29.33
CA PRO A 58 -10.67 -17.72 29.75
C PRO A 58 -9.19 -17.38 29.93
N THR A 59 -8.26 -18.32 29.82
CA THR A 59 -6.86 -18.16 30.25
C THR A 59 -5.88 -17.79 29.14
N ASP A 60 -6.28 -17.80 27.88
CA ASP A 60 -5.39 -17.57 26.72
C ASP A 60 -5.62 -16.24 25.99
N GLU A 61 -6.37 -15.31 26.57
CA GLU A 61 -6.89 -14.09 25.90
C GLU A 61 -5.83 -13.12 25.35
N ILE A 62 -4.60 -13.15 25.86
CA ILE A 62 -3.57 -12.16 25.44
C ILE A 62 -2.67 -12.71 24.32
N LYS A 63 -2.54 -14.02 24.18
CA LYS A 63 -1.58 -14.65 23.24
C LYS A 63 -2.16 -15.02 21.87
N ARG A 64 -3.45 -14.90 21.65
CA ARG A 64 -4.14 -15.37 20.43
C ARG A 64 -5.02 -14.33 19.74
N ARG A 65 -4.76 -13.04 19.91
CA ARG A 65 -5.41 -12.03 19.06
C ARG A 65 -4.79 -12.13 17.67
N LYS A 66 -5.36 -13.00 16.85
CA LYS A 66 -5.11 -12.97 15.40
C LYS A 66 -5.73 -11.68 14.86
N SER A 67 -4.99 -10.98 14.02
CA SER A 67 -5.51 -9.86 13.25
C SER A 67 -6.85 -10.26 12.63
N PRO A 68 -7.91 -9.41 12.74
CA PRO A 68 -9.19 -9.76 12.17
C PRO A 68 -9.04 -9.94 10.66
N PRO A 69 -9.58 -11.01 10.07
CA PRO A 69 -9.59 -11.14 8.63
C PRO A 69 -10.45 -10.01 8.04
N LEU A 70 -9.96 -9.39 6.99
CA LEU A 70 -10.81 -8.58 6.11
C LEU A 70 -11.86 -9.53 5.53
N ARG A 71 -13.13 -9.33 5.84
CA ARG A 71 -14.21 -10.17 5.29
C ARG A 71 -14.91 -9.46 4.15
N TYR A 72 -15.26 -10.22 3.13
CA TYR A 72 -15.97 -9.75 1.94
C TYR A 72 -17.30 -9.05 2.27
N GLU A 73 -17.95 -9.49 3.34
CA GLU A 73 -19.20 -8.89 3.86
C GLU A 73 -19.07 -7.42 4.25
N LYS A 74 -17.82 -6.95 4.50
CA LYS A 74 -17.52 -5.56 4.83
C LYS A 74 -16.99 -4.74 3.66
N GLU A 75 -16.91 -5.32 2.45
CA GLU A 75 -16.41 -4.62 1.26
C GLU A 75 -17.19 -3.31 1.00
N HIS A 76 -18.48 -3.30 1.22
CA HIS A 76 -19.33 -2.11 1.06
C HIS A 76 -19.01 -1.00 2.07
N GLU A 77 -18.61 -1.34 3.29
CA GLU A 77 -18.20 -0.33 4.30
C GLU A 77 -16.90 0.38 3.88
N PHE A 78 -15.96 -0.32 3.21
CA PHE A 78 -14.71 0.26 2.72
C PHE A 78 -14.92 1.12 1.47
N LEU A 79 -15.84 0.71 0.60
CA LEU A 79 -16.12 1.39 -0.66
C LEU A 79 -16.85 2.71 -0.46
N GLU A 80 -17.55 2.87 0.66
CA GLU A 80 -18.26 4.09 1.02
C GLU A 80 -17.38 5.18 1.64
N LEU A 81 -16.11 4.90 1.93
CA LEU A 81 -15.13 5.93 2.31
C LEU A 81 -14.79 6.82 1.10
N ARG A 82 -15.83 7.43 0.60
CA ARG A 82 -15.92 8.09 -0.69
C ARG A 82 -15.38 9.49 -0.70
N GLU A 83 -15.04 9.75 -1.94
CA GLU A 83 -14.96 11.03 -2.63
C GLU A 83 -14.38 12.07 -1.76
N SER A 84 -13.17 12.11 -1.86
CA SER A 84 -12.59 13.19 -1.21
C SER A 84 -12.36 14.26 -2.24
N GLU A 85 -13.17 15.29 -2.19
CA GLU A 85 -12.74 16.64 -2.54
C GLU A 85 -11.28 16.85 -2.11
N GLN A 86 -10.87 16.19 -1.04
CA GLN A 86 -9.50 16.10 -0.53
C GLN A 86 -8.52 15.46 -1.52
N VAL A 87 -8.88 14.42 -2.28
CA VAL A 87 -8.02 13.82 -3.30
C VAL A 87 -7.77 14.83 -4.41
N ILE A 88 -8.82 15.50 -4.88
CA ILE A 88 -8.73 16.51 -5.93
C ILE A 88 -7.86 17.68 -5.46
N LYS A 89 -8.17 18.25 -4.29
CA LYS A 89 -7.39 19.36 -3.71
C LYS A 89 -5.92 18.98 -3.46
N TYR A 90 -5.68 17.72 -3.06
CA TYR A 90 -4.32 17.25 -2.89
C TYR A 90 -3.59 17.11 -4.22
N SER A 91 -4.23 16.58 -5.25
CA SER A 91 -3.63 16.44 -6.57
C SER A 91 -3.30 17.80 -7.19
N GLU A 92 -4.18 18.81 -7.03
CA GLU A 92 -3.92 20.19 -7.45
C GLU A 92 -2.72 20.80 -6.69
N ARG A 93 -2.67 20.63 -5.36
CA ARG A 93 -1.54 21.07 -4.55
C ARG A 93 -0.24 20.37 -4.96
N TRP A 94 -0.31 19.10 -5.30
CA TRP A 94 0.84 18.33 -5.77
C TRP A 94 1.33 18.84 -7.14
N GLU A 95 0.42 19.16 -8.07
CA GLU A 95 0.78 19.81 -9.34
C GLU A 95 1.41 21.20 -9.13
N ASN A 96 0.86 22.01 -8.23
CA ASN A 96 1.44 23.31 -7.85
C ASN A 96 2.85 23.18 -7.26
N MET A 97 3.11 22.11 -6.53
CA MET A 97 4.45 21.78 -6.03
C MET A 97 5.42 21.53 -7.21
N LEU A 98 5.02 20.78 -8.23
CA LEU A 98 5.86 20.57 -9.42
C LEU A 98 6.16 21.89 -10.15
N ASP A 99 5.19 22.79 -10.23
CA ASP A 99 5.40 24.12 -10.83
C ASP A 99 6.41 24.95 -10.01
N ALA A 100 6.41 24.80 -8.69
CA ALA A 100 7.44 25.39 -7.83
C ALA A 100 8.83 24.82 -8.10
N TYR A 101 8.97 23.50 -8.35
CA TYR A 101 10.24 22.91 -8.77
C TYR A 101 10.75 23.49 -10.10
N SER A 102 9.85 23.80 -11.05
CA SER A 102 10.22 24.48 -12.30
C SER A 102 10.89 25.83 -12.02
N LYS A 103 10.35 26.61 -11.08
CA LYS A 103 10.93 27.92 -10.67
C LYS A 103 12.27 27.77 -9.97
N LEU A 104 12.56 26.61 -9.40
CA LEU A 104 13.86 26.29 -8.77
C LEU A 104 14.89 25.74 -9.76
N GLY A 105 14.61 25.77 -11.07
CA GLY A 105 15.53 25.32 -12.10
C GLY A 105 15.53 23.82 -12.37
N TYR A 106 14.45 23.13 -11.99
CA TYR A 106 14.22 21.74 -12.38
C TYR A 106 13.28 21.65 -13.56
N ILE A 107 13.36 20.56 -14.30
CA ILE A 107 12.45 20.21 -15.39
C ILE A 107 11.58 19.04 -14.93
N PRO A 108 10.37 19.29 -14.42
CA PRO A 108 9.43 18.21 -14.07
C PRO A 108 8.79 17.65 -15.34
N LYS A 109 8.68 16.32 -15.39
CA LYS A 109 7.91 15.56 -16.38
C LYS A 109 6.81 14.84 -15.65
N LYS A 110 5.57 15.06 -16.05
CA LYS A 110 4.39 14.44 -15.42
C LYS A 110 3.53 13.72 -16.44
N PHE A 111 2.94 12.62 -16.03
CA PHE A 111 1.98 11.87 -16.83
C PHE A 111 0.97 11.17 -15.92
N LYS A 112 -0.08 10.65 -16.53
CA LYS A 112 -1.16 9.92 -15.87
C LYS A 112 -1.10 8.47 -16.29
N ALA A 113 -1.35 7.56 -15.34
CA ALA A 113 -1.53 6.15 -15.62
C ALA A 113 -2.57 5.57 -14.66
N GLN A 114 -3.18 4.46 -15.05
CA GLN A 114 -4.13 3.72 -14.22
C GLN A 114 -3.81 2.23 -14.26
N PRO A 115 -4.18 1.45 -13.25
CA PRO A 115 -4.03 0.01 -13.33
C PRO A 115 -4.79 -0.56 -14.53
N SER A 116 -4.16 -1.47 -15.27
CA SER A 116 -4.85 -2.23 -16.32
C SER A 116 -5.93 -3.14 -15.73
N TRP A 117 -5.69 -3.63 -14.51
CA TRP A 117 -6.60 -4.41 -13.68
C TRP A 117 -6.56 -3.90 -12.24
N ARG A 118 -5.60 -4.30 -11.41
CA ARG A 118 -5.47 -3.93 -10.00
C ARG A 118 -4.03 -3.62 -9.64
N VAL A 119 -3.84 -2.75 -8.65
CA VAL A 119 -2.53 -2.47 -8.06
C VAL A 119 -2.61 -2.55 -6.54
N ILE A 120 -1.54 -3.07 -5.94
CA ILE A 120 -1.35 -3.06 -4.49
C ILE A 120 0.10 -2.71 -4.16
N VAL A 121 0.27 -1.72 -3.30
CA VAL A 121 1.58 -1.29 -2.79
C VAL A 121 1.59 -1.46 -1.28
N GLY A 122 2.64 -2.05 -0.75
CA GLY A 122 2.83 -2.22 0.70
C GLY A 122 2.14 -3.44 1.30
N LEU A 123 1.80 -4.47 0.51
CA LEU A 123 1.11 -5.69 0.96
C LEU A 123 1.79 -6.39 2.15
N GLY A 124 3.11 -6.40 2.21
CA GLY A 124 3.90 -7.05 3.27
C GLY A 124 4.34 -6.13 4.41
N ALA A 125 3.79 -4.92 4.51
CA ALA A 125 4.10 -4.03 5.63
C ALA A 125 3.35 -4.48 6.89
N GLU A 126 3.87 -4.09 8.07
CA GLU A 126 3.17 -4.31 9.33
C GLU A 126 1.80 -3.62 9.33
N SER A 127 0.78 -4.33 9.76
CA SER A 127 -0.59 -3.85 9.83
C SER A 127 -1.31 -4.48 11.03
N VAL A 128 -2.34 -3.80 11.51
CA VAL A 128 -3.29 -4.35 12.48
C VAL A 128 -4.12 -5.47 11.84
N LEU A 129 -4.29 -5.42 10.51
CA LEU A 129 -4.91 -6.46 9.71
C LEU A 129 -3.86 -7.48 9.24
N GLU A 130 -4.30 -8.65 8.74
CA GLU A 130 -3.40 -9.67 8.18
C GLU A 130 -2.57 -9.17 7.01
N THR A 131 -3.07 -8.16 6.31
CA THR A 131 -2.45 -7.57 5.13
C THR A 131 -2.48 -6.06 5.19
N SER A 132 -1.54 -5.41 4.52
CA SER A 132 -1.42 -3.96 4.48
C SER A 132 -1.62 -3.41 3.07
N ILE A 133 -1.96 -2.15 3.00
CA ILE A 133 -1.94 -1.33 1.78
C ILE A 133 -1.31 0.02 2.09
N ARG A 134 -0.49 0.53 1.18
CA ARG A 134 0.17 1.82 1.37
C ARG A 134 -0.78 2.98 1.11
N LEU A 135 -1.20 3.63 2.17
CA LEU A 135 -2.07 4.80 2.14
C LEU A 135 -1.32 6.04 2.62
N HIS A 136 -1.78 7.20 2.18
CA HIS A 136 -1.29 8.49 2.67
C HIS A 136 -1.69 8.64 4.14
N HIS A 137 -0.72 8.89 5.02
CA HIS A 137 -0.93 8.88 6.47
C HIS A 137 -2.04 9.83 6.94
N ILE A 138 -2.09 11.05 6.37
CA ILE A 138 -3.07 12.07 6.81
C ILE A 138 -4.42 11.90 6.11
N TYR A 139 -4.41 11.59 4.81
CA TYR A 139 -5.62 11.63 3.98
C TYR A 139 -6.23 10.26 3.69
N GLY A 140 -5.49 9.17 3.91
CA GLY A 140 -5.98 7.80 3.75
C GLY A 140 -6.22 7.33 2.31
N PHE A 141 -5.82 8.08 1.30
CA PHE A 141 -5.86 7.61 -0.08
C PHE A 141 -4.59 6.82 -0.46
N PRO A 142 -4.63 5.93 -1.46
CA PRO A 142 -3.48 5.14 -1.86
C PRO A 142 -2.40 6.01 -2.49
N ILE A 143 -1.15 5.73 -2.15
CA ILE A 143 0.02 6.37 -2.75
C ILE A 143 1.00 5.32 -3.25
N ILE A 144 1.73 5.66 -4.31
CA ILE A 144 2.87 4.87 -4.78
C ILE A 144 4.14 5.64 -4.43
N PRO A 145 4.94 5.20 -3.46
CA PRO A 145 6.12 5.95 -3.01
C PRO A 145 7.14 6.16 -4.13
N GLY A 146 7.73 7.33 -4.19
CA GLY A 146 8.80 7.65 -5.14
C GLY A 146 10.01 6.70 -5.05
N SER A 147 10.25 6.15 -3.86
CA SER A 147 11.26 5.11 -3.67
C SER A 147 10.92 3.81 -4.41
N ALA A 148 9.64 3.41 -4.43
CA ALA A 148 9.18 2.25 -5.19
C ALA A 148 9.26 2.52 -6.70
N ILE A 149 8.89 3.73 -7.13
CA ILE A 149 8.99 4.18 -8.53
C ILE A 149 10.44 4.15 -9.00
N LYS A 150 11.36 4.71 -8.21
CA LYS A 150 12.80 4.67 -8.48
C LYS A 150 13.34 3.24 -8.54
N GLY A 151 12.89 2.37 -7.63
CA GLY A 151 13.24 0.95 -7.61
C GLY A 151 12.78 0.25 -8.88
N LEU A 152 11.57 0.53 -9.35
CA LEU A 152 11.02 -0.02 -10.58
C LEU A 152 11.82 0.43 -11.81
N VAL A 153 12.16 1.73 -11.92
CA VAL A 153 12.98 2.25 -13.02
C VAL A 153 14.36 1.60 -13.05
N ARG A 154 14.98 1.40 -11.88
CA ARG A 154 16.25 0.66 -11.78
C ARG A 154 16.09 -0.80 -12.23
N ALA A 155 15.04 -1.48 -11.81
CA ALA A 155 14.76 -2.85 -12.22
C ALA A 155 14.57 -2.96 -13.73
N TYR A 156 13.83 -2.05 -14.34
CA TYR A 156 13.65 -1.99 -15.79
C TYR A 156 14.99 -1.81 -16.54
N ALA A 157 15.80 -0.86 -16.09
CA ALA A 157 17.11 -0.63 -16.70
C ALA A 157 18.00 -1.88 -16.65
N LYS A 158 17.94 -2.64 -15.57
CA LYS A 158 18.72 -3.89 -15.41
C LYS A 158 18.15 -5.05 -16.21
N LEU A 159 16.84 -5.28 -16.13
CA LEU A 159 16.19 -6.46 -16.68
C LEU A 159 15.88 -6.33 -18.16
N ALA A 160 15.33 -5.20 -18.59
CA ALA A 160 14.91 -4.98 -19.96
C ALA A 160 16.01 -4.38 -20.84
N LEU A 161 16.85 -3.48 -20.27
CA LEU A 161 17.93 -2.82 -21.02
C LEU A 161 19.31 -3.44 -20.77
N ALA A 162 19.39 -4.48 -19.95
CA ALA A 162 20.62 -5.19 -19.59
C ALA A 162 21.76 -4.27 -19.07
N LYS A 163 21.40 -3.13 -18.43
CA LYS A 163 22.36 -2.20 -17.90
C LYS A 163 23.00 -2.72 -16.60
N PRO A 164 24.35 -2.73 -16.50
CA PRO A 164 25.02 -3.08 -15.26
C PRO A 164 24.79 -2.02 -14.18
N ASP A 165 25.01 -2.38 -12.91
CA ASP A 165 24.80 -1.48 -11.77
C ASP A 165 25.67 -0.22 -11.78
N ASP A 166 26.77 -0.23 -12.53
CA ASP A 166 27.68 0.89 -12.69
C ASP A 166 27.53 1.62 -14.04
N ASP A 167 26.52 1.28 -14.81
CA ASP A 167 26.20 2.03 -16.03
C ASP A 167 26.09 3.54 -15.69
N PRO A 168 26.84 4.41 -16.39
CA PRO A 168 26.87 5.84 -16.05
C PRO A 168 25.50 6.53 -16.12
N GLU A 169 24.65 6.10 -17.06
CA GLU A 169 23.33 6.65 -17.23
C GLU A 169 22.39 6.17 -16.12
N LEU A 170 22.42 4.89 -15.77
CA LEU A 170 21.65 4.34 -14.65
C LEU A 170 22.07 5.01 -13.32
N VAL A 171 23.37 5.21 -13.12
CA VAL A 171 23.89 5.90 -11.93
C VAL A 171 23.48 7.38 -11.94
N SER A 172 23.51 8.05 -13.09
CA SER A 172 23.06 9.45 -13.18
C SER A 172 21.58 9.59 -12.86
N ILE A 173 20.73 8.66 -13.29
CA ILE A 173 19.29 8.68 -13.02
C ILE A 173 18.99 8.23 -11.59
N CYS A 174 19.46 7.03 -11.23
CA CYS A 174 19.07 6.36 -9.98
C CYS A 174 20.10 6.41 -8.85
N GLY A 175 21.31 6.94 -9.08
CA GLY A 175 22.42 6.88 -8.13
C GLY A 175 23.08 5.50 -8.07
N SER A 176 24.14 5.38 -7.28
CA SER A 176 24.83 4.11 -7.04
C SER A 176 23.92 3.09 -6.33
N PRO A 177 24.14 1.80 -6.54
CA PRO A 177 23.46 0.77 -5.74
C PRO A 177 23.91 0.84 -4.27
N PRO A 178 23.06 0.36 -3.33
CA PRO A 178 23.43 0.29 -1.92
C PRO A 178 24.73 -0.49 -1.70
N GLY A 179 25.59 0.00 -0.80
CA GLY A 179 26.86 -0.64 -0.44
C GLY A 179 28.03 -0.35 -1.38
N LYS A 180 27.84 0.23 -2.56
CA LYS A 180 28.94 0.63 -3.46
C LYS A 180 29.59 1.93 -2.98
N LYS A 181 30.93 1.99 -2.97
CA LYS A 181 31.68 3.20 -2.62
C LYS A 181 32.49 3.69 -3.83
N PRO A 182 32.54 5.01 -4.09
CA PRO A 182 31.77 6.07 -3.41
C PRO A 182 30.27 5.98 -3.72
N GLN A 183 29.43 6.40 -2.78
CA GLN A 183 28.00 6.53 -3.05
C GLN A 183 27.75 7.83 -3.83
N ILE A 184 27.11 7.68 -4.99
CA ILE A 184 26.72 8.78 -5.88
C ILE A 184 25.20 8.90 -5.83
N ALA A 185 24.69 10.09 -5.51
CA ALA A 185 23.27 10.38 -5.56
C ALA A 185 22.80 10.48 -7.03
N GLY A 186 21.61 9.93 -7.33
CA GLY A 186 20.97 10.16 -8.62
C GLY A 186 20.53 11.61 -8.76
N GLN A 187 20.55 12.10 -9.99
CA GLN A 187 20.17 13.49 -10.32
C GLN A 187 18.68 13.63 -10.60
N VAL A 188 17.95 12.53 -10.72
CA VAL A 188 16.51 12.54 -10.96
C VAL A 188 15.77 12.39 -9.63
N ILE A 189 14.82 13.28 -9.39
CA ILE A 189 13.85 13.20 -8.30
C ILE A 189 12.67 12.36 -8.78
N PHE A 190 12.30 11.34 -8.02
CA PHE A 190 11.11 10.53 -8.22
C PHE A 190 10.08 10.92 -7.17
N PHE A 191 8.99 11.53 -7.58
CA PHE A 191 7.92 11.94 -6.67
C PHE A 191 7.00 10.76 -6.35
N ASP A 192 6.35 10.80 -5.18
CA ASP A 192 5.27 9.88 -4.88
C ASP A 192 4.16 10.06 -5.91
N ALA A 193 3.64 8.98 -6.48
CA ALA A 193 2.48 9.07 -7.33
C ALA A 193 1.20 9.11 -6.48
N VAL A 194 0.30 10.03 -6.84
CA VAL A 194 -0.91 10.35 -6.10
C VAL A 194 -2.14 10.17 -6.96
N PRO A 195 -3.29 9.80 -6.40
CA PRO A 195 -4.51 9.66 -7.17
C PRO A 195 -5.01 11.02 -7.67
N GLN A 196 -5.51 11.07 -8.90
CA GLN A 196 -6.12 12.24 -9.51
C GLN A 196 -7.63 12.26 -9.33
N ASN A 197 -8.24 11.11 -9.20
CA ASN A 197 -9.66 10.92 -8.95
C ASN A 197 -9.84 10.03 -7.73
N SER A 198 -11.06 9.94 -7.23
CA SER A 198 -11.38 9.03 -6.12
C SER A 198 -10.97 7.60 -6.48
N PRO A 199 -10.11 6.97 -5.68
CA PRO A 199 -9.65 5.62 -5.95
C PRO A 199 -10.79 4.61 -5.78
N HIS A 200 -10.82 3.60 -6.63
CA HIS A 200 -11.72 2.46 -6.51
C HIS A 200 -10.98 1.34 -5.76
N PHE A 201 -11.50 0.96 -4.61
CA PHE A 201 -10.95 -0.15 -3.83
C PHE A 201 -11.73 -1.44 -4.09
N LYS A 202 -11.02 -2.55 -4.02
CA LYS A 202 -11.62 -3.89 -4.10
C LYS A 202 -10.86 -4.88 -3.23
N LEU A 203 -11.59 -5.74 -2.55
CA LEU A 203 -11.00 -6.89 -1.86
C LEU A 203 -10.61 -7.96 -2.88
N ASP A 204 -9.52 -8.63 -2.56
CA ASP A 204 -9.05 -9.80 -3.26
C ASP A 204 -8.57 -10.85 -2.26
N VAL A 205 -8.30 -12.06 -2.71
CA VAL A 205 -7.98 -13.18 -1.83
C VAL A 205 -6.72 -13.90 -2.29
N ILE A 206 -5.90 -14.28 -1.32
CA ILE A 206 -4.78 -15.21 -1.48
C ILE A 206 -5.12 -16.49 -0.73
N ASN A 207 -4.97 -17.63 -1.37
CA ASN A 207 -5.19 -18.94 -0.78
C ASN A 207 -3.85 -19.69 -0.65
N PRO A 208 -3.04 -19.45 0.40
CA PRO A 208 -1.85 -20.25 0.62
C PRO A 208 -2.24 -21.67 1.01
N HIS A 209 -1.88 -22.64 0.16
CA HIS A 209 -2.18 -24.06 0.42
C HIS A 209 -1.22 -24.68 1.45
N TYR A 210 0.02 -24.22 1.51
CA TYR A 210 1.10 -24.83 2.29
C TYR A 210 1.68 -23.85 3.32
N GLY A 211 0.80 -23.20 4.12
CA GLY A 211 1.20 -22.18 5.09
C GLY A 211 2.29 -22.65 6.06
N ASP A 212 2.16 -23.86 6.63
CA ASP A 212 3.13 -24.43 7.55
C ASP A 212 4.51 -24.67 6.87
N TYR A 213 4.51 -25.10 5.61
CA TYR A 213 5.73 -25.33 4.83
C TYR A 213 6.45 -23.98 4.53
N TYR A 214 5.70 -22.97 4.11
CA TYR A 214 6.28 -21.64 3.85
C TYR A 214 6.78 -20.94 5.12
N ALA A 215 6.22 -21.27 6.27
CA ALA A 215 6.69 -20.79 7.58
C ALA A 215 7.91 -21.55 8.11
N GLY A 216 8.51 -22.46 7.33
CA GLY A 216 9.65 -23.28 7.75
C GLY A 216 9.26 -24.45 8.66
N GLY A 217 8.00 -24.85 8.70
CA GLY A 217 7.53 -26.00 9.43
C GLY A 217 7.94 -27.34 8.79
N ASN A 218 7.88 -28.42 9.57
CA ASN A 218 8.29 -29.77 9.13
C ASN A 218 7.22 -30.52 8.32
N LYS A 219 6.08 -29.88 7.99
CA LYS A 219 5.03 -30.52 7.20
C LYS A 219 5.32 -30.32 5.71
N PRO A 220 5.52 -31.38 4.94
CA PRO A 220 5.70 -31.23 3.49
C PRO A 220 4.41 -30.75 2.83
N PRO A 221 4.50 -30.08 1.66
CA PRO A 221 3.34 -29.71 0.87
C PRO A 221 2.56 -30.99 0.49
N ALA A 222 1.26 -30.98 0.72
CA ALA A 222 0.38 -32.09 0.40
C ALA A 222 -1.02 -31.61 0.00
N ASP A 223 -1.65 -32.30 -0.94
CA ASP A 223 -2.93 -31.88 -1.55
C ASP A 223 -4.11 -31.92 -0.59
N TYR A 224 -4.00 -32.65 0.54
CA TYR A 224 -5.03 -32.68 1.57
C TYR A 224 -5.02 -31.46 2.50
N LEU A 225 -4.04 -30.55 2.37
CA LEU A 225 -3.96 -29.35 3.19
C LEU A 225 -4.99 -28.31 2.70
N SER A 226 -5.89 -27.92 3.59
CA SER A 226 -6.89 -26.90 3.27
C SER A 226 -6.26 -25.51 3.19
N PRO A 227 -6.52 -24.76 2.13
CA PRO A 227 -6.05 -23.37 2.02
C PRO A 227 -6.74 -22.48 3.06
N LYS A 228 -5.99 -21.53 3.59
CA LYS A 228 -6.54 -20.48 4.45
C LYS A 228 -6.67 -19.19 3.63
N PRO A 229 -7.89 -18.74 3.32
CA PRO A 229 -8.05 -17.52 2.55
C PRO A 229 -7.58 -16.31 3.37
N ILE A 230 -6.70 -15.50 2.77
CA ILE A 230 -6.23 -14.24 3.29
C ILE A 230 -6.72 -13.14 2.36
N PHE A 231 -7.58 -12.27 2.86
CA PHE A 231 -8.11 -11.15 2.10
C PHE A 231 -7.15 -9.96 2.15
N PHE A 232 -7.06 -9.22 1.05
CA PHE A 232 -6.28 -8.02 0.96
C PHE A 232 -6.96 -6.96 0.10
N LEU A 233 -6.71 -5.69 0.44
CA LEU A 233 -7.31 -4.56 -0.26
C LEU A 233 -6.44 -4.17 -1.46
N THR A 234 -7.06 -3.91 -2.59
CA THR A 234 -6.42 -3.48 -3.84
C THR A 234 -7.03 -2.20 -4.35
N VAL A 235 -6.31 -1.50 -5.22
CA VAL A 235 -6.83 -0.38 -6.00
C VAL A 235 -7.13 -0.85 -7.41
N GLU A 236 -8.36 -0.65 -7.85
CA GLU A 236 -8.88 -1.21 -9.10
C GLU A 236 -8.70 -0.25 -10.29
N LYS A 237 -8.89 -0.80 -11.48
CA LYS A 237 -8.98 -0.05 -12.74
C LYS A 237 -9.94 1.14 -12.61
N GLY A 238 -9.62 2.24 -13.29
CA GLY A 238 -10.35 3.51 -13.18
C GLY A 238 -9.76 4.48 -12.17
N SER A 239 -8.91 4.00 -11.25
CA SER A 239 -8.14 4.84 -10.33
C SER A 239 -6.93 5.41 -11.05
N ARG A 240 -6.99 6.68 -11.42
CA ARG A 240 -5.89 7.36 -12.15
C ARG A 240 -4.89 7.94 -11.18
N PHE A 241 -3.61 7.68 -11.42
CA PHE A 241 -2.50 8.23 -10.66
C PHE A 241 -1.71 9.25 -11.49
N LEU A 242 -1.27 10.32 -10.83
CA LEU A 242 -0.33 11.30 -11.34
C LEU A 242 1.09 10.85 -10.96
N PHE A 243 1.92 10.62 -11.95
CA PHE A 243 3.34 10.33 -11.81
C PHE A 243 4.18 11.53 -12.21
N ALA A 244 5.29 11.76 -11.53
CA ALA A 244 6.26 12.74 -11.97
C ALA A 244 7.69 12.33 -11.62
N VAL A 245 8.60 12.83 -12.47
CA VAL A 245 10.04 12.83 -12.23
C VAL A 245 10.56 14.23 -12.55
N ALA A 246 11.67 14.65 -11.95
CA ALA A 246 12.30 15.92 -12.29
C ALA A 246 13.82 15.78 -12.27
N ALA A 247 14.49 16.53 -13.14
CA ALA A 247 15.95 16.69 -13.12
C ALA A 247 16.32 18.17 -13.17
N PRO A 248 17.52 18.58 -12.72
CA PRO A 248 18.03 19.93 -12.92
C PRO A 248 18.03 20.31 -14.41
N SER A 249 17.75 21.56 -14.73
CA SER A 249 17.70 22.05 -16.11
C SER A 249 18.99 21.79 -16.89
N ALA A 250 20.13 21.81 -16.22
CA ALA A 250 21.43 21.44 -16.81
C ALA A 250 21.48 19.98 -17.29
N HIS A 251 20.58 19.13 -16.81
CA HIS A 251 20.48 17.70 -17.11
C HIS A 251 19.07 17.31 -17.57
N ALA A 252 18.37 18.19 -18.30
CA ALA A 252 16.98 18.02 -18.74
C ALA A 252 16.75 16.67 -19.42
N GLY A 253 17.69 16.18 -20.24
CA GLY A 253 17.60 14.88 -20.90
C GLY A 253 17.49 13.69 -19.98
N LEU A 254 17.94 13.81 -18.72
CA LEU A 254 17.74 12.74 -17.72
C LEU A 254 16.28 12.65 -17.27
N ALA A 255 15.54 13.77 -17.22
CA ALA A 255 14.12 13.76 -16.90
C ALA A 255 13.31 13.07 -18.01
N ASP A 256 13.59 13.37 -19.28
CA ASP A 256 12.94 12.73 -20.43
C ASP A 256 13.18 11.21 -20.43
N LYS A 257 14.44 10.82 -20.19
CA LYS A 257 14.81 9.42 -20.16
C LYS A 257 14.20 8.68 -18.97
N ALA A 258 14.22 9.28 -17.79
CA ALA A 258 13.61 8.69 -16.59
C ALA A 258 12.08 8.53 -16.76
N GLU A 259 11.41 9.49 -17.36
CA GLU A 259 9.99 9.39 -17.71
C GLU A 259 9.74 8.24 -18.70
N TYR A 260 10.54 8.13 -19.75
CA TYR A 260 10.41 7.06 -20.73
C TYR A 260 10.62 5.68 -20.10
N TRP A 261 11.70 5.51 -19.29
CA TRP A 261 11.95 4.25 -18.59
C TRP A 261 10.83 3.93 -17.59
N LEU A 262 10.31 4.92 -16.89
CA LEU A 262 9.22 4.74 -15.94
C LEU A 262 7.94 4.26 -16.66
N LYS A 263 7.55 4.89 -17.76
CA LYS A 263 6.37 4.46 -18.55
C LYS A 263 6.51 3.01 -19.02
N LYS A 264 7.69 2.66 -19.55
CA LYS A 264 7.99 1.29 -19.96
C LYS A 264 7.98 0.31 -18.80
N ALA A 265 8.59 0.67 -17.69
CA ALA A 265 8.64 -0.14 -16.49
C ALA A 265 7.25 -0.42 -15.90
N LEU A 266 6.37 0.59 -15.91
CA LEU A 266 4.99 0.45 -15.45
C LEU A 266 4.16 -0.50 -16.32
N ASP A 267 4.39 -0.48 -17.63
CA ASP A 267 3.73 -1.36 -18.60
C ASP A 267 4.28 -2.79 -18.56
N GLU A 268 5.61 -2.94 -18.62
CA GLU A 268 6.26 -4.25 -18.82
C GLU A 268 6.49 -5.03 -17.52
N LEU A 269 6.82 -4.35 -16.42
CA LEU A 269 7.14 -4.99 -15.14
C LEU A 269 6.03 -4.85 -14.10
N GLY A 270 5.25 -3.77 -14.18
CA GLY A 270 4.26 -3.43 -13.17
C GLY A 270 4.87 -2.92 -11.86
N ILE A 271 4.08 -2.20 -11.04
CA ILE A 271 4.52 -1.62 -9.78
C ILE A 271 3.77 -2.22 -8.58
N GLY A 272 4.47 -2.40 -7.48
CA GLY A 272 3.90 -2.89 -6.23
C GLY A 272 4.11 -4.38 -6.00
N ALA A 273 3.16 -5.02 -5.35
CA ALA A 273 3.22 -6.44 -5.03
C ALA A 273 2.49 -7.30 -6.07
N LYS A 274 2.88 -8.58 -6.16
CA LYS A 274 2.22 -9.62 -6.98
C LYS A 274 2.24 -9.31 -8.50
N THR A 275 3.26 -8.62 -9.00
CA THR A 275 3.37 -8.26 -10.42
C THR A 275 3.42 -9.48 -11.32
N SER A 276 4.03 -10.59 -10.90
CA SER A 276 4.02 -11.87 -11.61
C SER A 276 2.63 -12.51 -11.74
N ALA A 277 1.67 -12.08 -10.91
CA ALA A 277 0.27 -12.52 -10.98
C ALA A 277 -0.64 -11.49 -11.71
N GLY A 278 -0.04 -10.50 -12.41
CA GLY A 278 -0.76 -9.52 -13.21
C GLY A 278 -1.19 -8.26 -12.47
N TYR A 279 -0.81 -8.09 -11.20
CA TYR A 279 -1.06 -6.83 -10.49
C TYR A 279 -0.04 -5.76 -10.88
N GLY A 280 -0.45 -4.49 -10.78
CA GLY A 280 0.46 -3.36 -10.88
C GLY A 280 0.89 -2.94 -12.27
N GLN A 281 0.43 -3.63 -13.33
CA GLN A 281 0.60 -3.12 -14.68
C GLN A 281 -0.23 -1.83 -14.84
N MET A 282 0.41 -0.76 -15.32
CA MET A 282 -0.22 0.56 -15.46
C MET A 282 -0.24 0.97 -16.94
N ILE A 283 -1.39 1.51 -17.36
CA ILE A 283 -1.64 1.97 -18.74
C ILE A 283 -2.05 3.43 -18.78
#